data_1845fa5c45f6d441082be2a6848b9ce6
#
_entry.id   1845fa5c45f6d441082be2a6848b9ce6
#
_cell.length_a   1.000
_cell.length_b   1.000
_cell.length_c   1.000
_cell.angle_alpha   90.00
_cell.angle_beta   90.00
_cell.angle_gamma   90.00
#
_symmetry.space_group_name_H-M   'P 1'
#
loop_
_entity.id
_entity.type
_entity.pdbx_description
1 polymer ?
#
loop_
_entity_poly.entity_id
_entity_poly.type
_entity_poly.pdbx_seq_one_letter_code
_entity_poly.pdbx_strand_id
1 'polypeptide(L)'
;MQDFLKINDNDNVVVALNTIPAGEKITVSVGDGSKTVTAREEIPAGHKMAICDIPEGGEVIKYGYRIGNAKENIAEGSWIHTHNVKTALGDLLEYTYNPTPVEEKKTEDVTFMGFNRPDGKVGVRNEIWVIPTVGCVNNVATAIAKQANAFVKGSVEEVIAFPHPYGCSQMGDDQEHTRKILADLINHPNAGGVLVLGLGCENSNIDVLKPYIGDYDENRVKFLVCQEPVSYTHLTLPTIY
;
A
#
# COMPACT_ATOMS: atom_id res chain seq x y z
N MET A 1 -26.32 26.32 6.82
CA MET A 1 -25.11 25.48 6.61
C MET A 1 -25.46 24.15 7.23
N GLN A 2 -25.10 23.04 6.62
CA GLN A 2 -25.50 21.73 7.16
C GLN A 2 -24.55 21.40 8.32
N ASP A 3 -25.07 21.16 9.51
CA ASP A 3 -24.27 20.98 10.73
C ASP A 3 -23.82 19.53 10.95
N PHE A 4 -24.24 18.63 10.07
CA PHE A 4 -23.89 17.22 10.11
C PHE A 4 -23.80 16.63 8.70
N LEU A 5 -23.17 15.46 8.57
CA LEU A 5 -22.99 14.72 7.32
C LEU A 5 -23.49 13.28 7.44
N LYS A 6 -24.37 12.88 6.51
CA LYS A 6 -24.78 11.52 6.21
C LYS A 6 -24.50 11.27 4.73
N ILE A 7 -23.77 10.20 4.37
CA ILE A 7 -23.34 9.97 2.98
C ILE A 7 -24.10 8.80 2.33
N ASN A 8 -24.37 7.75 3.11
CA ASN A 8 -25.00 6.54 2.59
C ASN A 8 -26.36 6.32 3.26
N ASP A 9 -27.33 5.80 2.51
CA ASP A 9 -28.68 5.55 3.03
C ASP A 9 -28.68 4.50 4.15
N ASN A 10 -27.75 3.55 4.13
CA ASN A 10 -27.61 2.55 5.17
C ASN A 10 -26.92 3.06 6.45
N ASP A 11 -26.42 4.28 6.46
CA ASP A 11 -25.78 4.84 7.65
C ASP A 11 -26.79 4.96 8.79
N ASN A 12 -26.48 4.38 9.94
CA ASN A 12 -27.25 4.53 11.19
C ASN A 12 -26.65 5.56 12.14
N VAL A 13 -25.64 6.30 11.67
CA VAL A 13 -25.02 7.44 12.35
C VAL A 13 -24.84 8.61 11.39
N VAL A 14 -24.77 9.82 11.93
CA VAL A 14 -24.30 11.04 11.26
C VAL A 14 -23.01 11.53 11.89
N VAL A 15 -22.22 12.29 11.14
CA VAL A 15 -21.04 12.98 11.66
C VAL A 15 -21.36 14.45 11.87
N ALA A 16 -21.19 14.95 13.06
CA ALA A 16 -21.33 16.36 13.37
C ALA A 16 -20.21 17.17 12.72
N LEU A 17 -20.54 18.12 11.85
CA LEU A 17 -19.56 19.05 11.26
C LEU A 17 -19.26 20.20 12.23
N ASN A 18 -20.27 20.63 13.00
CA ASN A 18 -20.16 21.56 14.12
C ASN A 18 -20.66 20.84 15.38
N THR A 19 -20.31 21.36 16.55
CA THR A 19 -20.84 20.86 17.82
C THR A 19 -22.37 20.96 17.82
N ILE A 20 -23.05 19.84 18.11
CA ILE A 20 -24.52 19.79 18.26
C ILE A 20 -24.83 19.80 19.75
N PRO A 21 -25.47 20.86 20.28
CA PRO A 21 -25.82 20.93 21.69
C PRO A 21 -26.85 19.89 22.12
N ALA A 22 -26.83 19.49 23.37
CA ALA A 22 -27.86 18.64 23.94
C ALA A 22 -29.27 19.25 23.75
N GLY A 23 -30.22 18.43 23.32
CA GLY A 23 -31.60 18.84 23.04
C GLY A 23 -31.83 19.44 21.67
N GLU A 24 -30.79 19.69 20.89
CA GLU A 24 -30.93 20.17 19.52
C GLU A 24 -31.55 19.12 18.61
N LYS A 25 -32.39 19.60 17.68
CA LYS A 25 -33.07 18.73 16.71
C LYS A 25 -32.44 18.85 15.34
N ILE A 26 -31.95 17.75 14.81
CA ILE A 26 -31.47 17.65 13.41
C ILE A 26 -32.46 16.87 12.56
N THR A 27 -32.60 17.26 11.30
CA THR A 27 -33.43 16.52 10.33
C THR A 27 -32.54 15.81 9.33
N VAL A 28 -32.57 14.48 9.34
CA VAL A 28 -31.74 13.61 8.50
C VAL A 28 -32.60 12.98 7.40
N SER A 29 -32.02 12.81 6.20
CA SER A 29 -32.67 12.06 5.12
C SER A 29 -32.56 10.55 5.39
N VAL A 30 -33.68 9.83 5.25
CA VAL A 30 -33.75 8.37 5.40
C VAL A 30 -34.60 7.82 4.26
N GLY A 31 -33.98 7.16 3.29
CA GLY A 31 -34.65 6.76 2.04
C GLY A 31 -35.28 7.96 1.35
N ASP A 32 -36.54 7.83 0.90
CA ASP A 32 -37.29 8.91 0.24
C ASP A 32 -37.90 9.94 1.22
N GLY A 33 -37.63 9.80 2.52
CA GLY A 33 -38.20 10.64 3.58
C GLY A 33 -37.18 11.40 4.41
N SER A 34 -37.66 12.06 5.46
CA SER A 34 -36.83 12.70 6.45
C SER A 34 -37.25 12.32 7.86
N LYS A 35 -36.31 12.27 8.78
CA LYS A 35 -36.50 11.95 10.18
C LYS A 35 -35.86 13.02 11.05
N THR A 36 -36.57 13.46 12.08
CA THR A 36 -36.01 14.38 13.07
C THR A 36 -35.48 13.60 14.26
N VAL A 37 -34.21 13.82 14.60
CA VAL A 37 -33.50 13.20 15.72
C VAL A 37 -33.11 14.30 16.69
N THR A 38 -33.32 14.06 17.98
CA THR A 38 -32.94 15.00 19.05
C THR A 38 -31.66 14.53 19.73
N ALA A 39 -30.61 15.34 19.75
CA ALA A 39 -29.37 15.04 20.48
C ALA A 39 -29.65 14.87 21.98
N ARG A 40 -29.28 13.73 22.55
CA ARG A 40 -29.46 13.44 23.99
C ARG A 40 -28.42 14.12 24.88
N GLU A 41 -27.29 14.41 24.31
CA GLU A 41 -26.13 15.02 24.93
C GLU A 41 -25.40 15.87 23.90
N GLU A 42 -24.43 16.66 24.32
CA GLU A 42 -23.59 17.43 23.40
C GLU A 42 -22.75 16.48 22.52
N ILE A 43 -22.82 16.66 21.21
CA ILE A 43 -22.03 15.91 20.23
C ILE A 43 -20.93 16.83 19.70
N PRO A 44 -19.67 16.61 20.05
CA PRO A 44 -18.57 17.44 19.57
C PRO A 44 -18.40 17.39 18.06
N ALA A 45 -17.89 18.45 17.45
CA ALA A 45 -17.53 18.50 16.04
C ALA A 45 -16.58 17.32 15.67
N GLY A 46 -16.82 16.69 14.52
CA GLY A 46 -16.09 15.52 14.06
C GLY A 46 -16.56 14.19 14.68
N HIS A 47 -17.43 14.21 15.66
CA HIS A 47 -17.95 13.01 16.31
C HIS A 47 -19.26 12.51 15.68
N LYS A 48 -19.67 11.32 16.06
CA LYS A 48 -20.84 10.63 15.50
C LYS A 48 -22.01 10.66 16.48
N MET A 49 -23.23 10.79 15.94
CA MET A 49 -24.49 10.67 16.65
C MET A 49 -25.35 9.56 16.03
N ALA A 50 -25.96 8.73 16.84
CA ALA A 50 -26.90 7.70 16.39
C ALA A 50 -28.18 8.34 15.84
N ILE A 51 -28.66 7.87 14.68
CA ILE A 51 -29.94 8.32 14.08
C ILE A 51 -31.07 7.31 14.23
N CYS A 52 -30.80 6.20 14.90
CA CYS A 52 -31.77 5.18 15.33
C CYS A 52 -31.19 4.47 16.56
N ASP A 53 -32.07 3.71 17.23
CA ASP A 53 -31.62 2.81 18.29
C ASP A 53 -30.73 1.70 17.72
N ILE A 54 -29.61 1.42 18.37
CA ILE A 54 -28.68 0.37 17.99
C ILE A 54 -28.58 -0.58 19.19
N PRO A 55 -29.05 -1.85 19.08
CA PRO A 55 -28.99 -2.79 20.16
C PRO A 55 -27.55 -3.20 20.50
N GLU A 56 -27.31 -3.71 21.71
CA GLU A 56 -26.03 -4.30 22.06
C GLU A 56 -25.61 -5.37 21.05
N GLY A 57 -24.35 -5.36 20.62
CA GLY A 57 -23.82 -6.21 19.55
C GLY A 57 -24.21 -5.75 18.13
N GLY A 58 -25.14 -4.79 17.99
CA GLY A 58 -25.58 -4.25 16.71
C GLY A 58 -24.47 -3.54 15.97
N GLU A 59 -24.57 -3.54 14.64
CA GLU A 59 -23.59 -2.90 13.78
C GLU A 59 -23.73 -1.39 13.76
N VAL A 60 -22.61 -0.68 13.89
CA VAL A 60 -22.52 0.76 13.65
C VAL A 60 -22.03 0.97 12.23
N ILE A 61 -22.88 1.57 11.39
CA ILE A 61 -22.63 1.76 9.96
C ILE A 61 -22.39 3.24 9.67
N LYS A 62 -21.26 3.53 9.02
CA LYS A 62 -20.87 4.87 8.58
C LYS A 62 -20.30 4.80 7.17
N TYR A 63 -20.79 5.67 6.30
CA TYR A 63 -20.39 5.73 4.89
C TYR A 63 -20.65 4.43 4.12
N GLY A 64 -21.72 3.72 4.52
CA GLY A 64 -22.11 2.43 3.96
C GLY A 64 -21.34 1.23 4.50
N TYR A 65 -20.39 1.42 5.43
CA TYR A 65 -19.55 0.36 5.97
C TYR A 65 -19.70 0.23 7.49
N ARG A 66 -19.63 -1.02 7.96
CA ARG A 66 -19.56 -1.32 9.37
C ARG A 66 -18.24 -0.81 9.96
N ILE A 67 -18.31 0.10 10.92
CA ILE A 67 -17.16 0.66 11.63
C ILE A 67 -16.94 0.03 13.00
N GLY A 68 -17.93 -0.68 13.53
CA GLY A 68 -17.86 -1.31 14.84
C GLY A 68 -19.17 -1.96 15.24
N ASN A 69 -19.20 -2.48 16.48
CA ASN A 69 -20.38 -2.99 17.13
C ASN A 69 -20.65 -2.22 18.41
N ALA A 70 -21.93 -2.03 18.71
CA ALA A 70 -22.36 -1.46 19.96
C ALA A 70 -21.96 -2.37 21.15
N LYS A 71 -21.39 -1.80 22.20
CA LYS A 71 -21.03 -2.50 23.43
C LYS A 71 -22.21 -2.64 24.39
N GLU A 72 -23.23 -1.82 24.19
CA GLU A 72 -24.44 -1.68 24.95
C GLU A 72 -25.55 -1.18 24.04
N ASN A 73 -26.79 -1.12 24.52
CA ASN A 73 -27.89 -0.48 23.79
C ASN A 73 -27.63 1.02 23.64
N ILE A 74 -27.49 1.50 22.42
CA ILE A 74 -27.28 2.91 22.09
C ILE A 74 -28.61 3.48 21.61
N ALA A 75 -29.14 4.43 22.36
CA ALA A 75 -30.38 5.08 21.99
C ALA A 75 -30.17 6.11 20.86
N GLU A 76 -31.19 6.35 20.06
CA GLU A 76 -31.22 7.42 19.08
C GLU A 76 -30.87 8.77 19.72
N GLY A 77 -30.05 9.56 19.04
CA GLY A 77 -29.56 10.85 19.52
C GLY A 77 -28.35 10.79 20.44
N SER A 78 -27.85 9.60 20.78
CA SER A 78 -26.67 9.44 21.64
C SER A 78 -25.37 9.66 20.89
N TRP A 79 -24.37 10.17 21.59
CA TRP A 79 -23.00 10.28 21.11
C TRP A 79 -22.36 8.91 20.94
N ILE A 80 -21.73 8.70 19.81
CA ILE A 80 -21.03 7.45 19.49
C ILE A 80 -19.51 7.64 19.54
N HIS A 81 -18.87 6.90 20.46
CA HIS A 81 -17.43 6.92 20.65
C HIS A 81 -16.95 5.57 21.24
N THR A 82 -15.67 5.51 21.64
CA THR A 82 -15.04 4.29 22.19
C THR A 82 -15.66 3.77 23.49
N HIS A 83 -16.43 4.60 24.21
CA HIS A 83 -17.13 4.16 25.42
C HIS A 83 -18.27 3.17 25.10
N ASN A 84 -19.00 3.37 24.01
CA ASN A 84 -20.17 2.56 23.64
C ASN A 84 -20.03 1.78 22.34
N VAL A 85 -18.91 1.93 21.60
CA VAL A 85 -18.64 1.16 20.36
C VAL A 85 -17.27 0.49 20.43
N LYS A 86 -17.24 -0.80 20.12
CA LYS A 86 -16.04 -1.58 19.86
C LYS A 86 -15.77 -1.56 18.36
N THR A 87 -14.52 -1.26 17.96
CA THR A 87 -14.12 -1.30 16.54
C THR A 87 -14.41 -2.66 15.90
N ALA A 88 -14.76 -2.65 14.61
CA ALA A 88 -14.90 -3.87 13.81
C ALA A 88 -13.55 -4.47 13.39
N LEU A 89 -12.43 -3.76 13.63
CA LEU A 89 -11.10 -4.32 13.51
C LEU A 89 -10.94 -5.38 14.61
N GLY A 90 -11.15 -6.65 14.24
CA GLY A 90 -10.89 -7.80 15.10
C GLY A 90 -9.40 -8.12 15.15
N ASP A 91 -9.06 -9.11 16.00
CA ASP A 91 -7.77 -9.81 15.92
C ASP A 91 -7.58 -10.40 14.51
N LEU A 92 -6.40 -10.89 14.21
CA LEU A 92 -6.04 -11.51 12.93
C LEU A 92 -7.22 -12.30 12.35
N LEU A 93 -7.83 -11.75 11.31
CA LEU A 93 -8.92 -12.43 10.60
C LEU A 93 -8.31 -13.62 9.86
N GLU A 94 -8.85 -14.80 10.07
CA GLU A 94 -8.57 -15.93 9.20
C GLU A 94 -9.20 -15.63 7.83
N TYR A 95 -8.38 -15.22 6.89
CA TYR A 95 -8.80 -15.03 5.51
C TYR A 95 -8.83 -16.39 4.82
N THR A 96 -10.01 -16.86 4.49
CA THR A 96 -10.18 -17.99 3.58
C THR A 96 -10.38 -17.47 2.17
N TYR A 97 -9.54 -17.94 1.24
CA TYR A 97 -9.75 -17.67 -0.17
C TYR A 97 -11.01 -18.42 -0.62
N ASN A 98 -12.05 -17.66 -0.97
CA ASN A 98 -13.29 -18.22 -1.51
C ASN A 98 -13.44 -17.74 -2.96
N PRO A 99 -12.87 -18.49 -3.94
CA PRO A 99 -12.88 -18.08 -5.33
C PRO A 99 -14.32 -18.09 -5.88
N THR A 100 -14.71 -16.98 -6.47
CA THR A 100 -15.92 -16.95 -7.31
C THR A 100 -15.55 -17.54 -8.68
N PRO A 101 -16.12 -18.67 -9.10
CA PRO A 101 -15.84 -19.21 -10.42
C PRO A 101 -16.30 -18.20 -11.49
N VAL A 102 -15.35 -17.78 -12.31
CA VAL A 102 -15.61 -16.94 -13.47
C VAL A 102 -15.69 -17.87 -14.69
N GLU A 103 -16.76 -17.76 -15.47
CA GLU A 103 -16.81 -18.45 -16.76
C GLU A 103 -15.68 -17.95 -17.65
N GLU A 104 -14.77 -18.86 -18.03
CA GLU A 104 -13.70 -18.55 -18.98
C GLU A 104 -14.34 -18.18 -20.33
N LYS A 105 -14.29 -16.89 -20.65
CA LYS A 105 -14.59 -16.48 -22.03
C LYS A 105 -13.46 -16.97 -22.93
N LYS A 106 -13.81 -17.69 -24.01
CA LYS A 106 -12.85 -17.99 -25.08
C LYS A 106 -12.28 -16.67 -25.57
N THR A 107 -11.02 -16.42 -25.22
CA THR A 107 -10.26 -15.29 -25.75
C THR A 107 -9.58 -15.73 -27.05
N GLU A 108 -9.57 -14.85 -28.04
CA GLU A 108 -8.71 -15.04 -29.21
C GLU A 108 -7.25 -15.05 -28.76
N ASP A 109 -6.41 -15.84 -29.42
CA ASP A 109 -4.98 -15.88 -29.15
C ASP A 109 -4.35 -14.52 -29.46
N VAL A 110 -4.17 -13.72 -28.43
CA VAL A 110 -3.52 -12.41 -28.53
C VAL A 110 -2.02 -12.58 -28.30
N THR A 111 -1.24 -12.14 -29.26
CA THR A 111 0.23 -12.17 -29.18
C THR A 111 0.80 -10.76 -29.05
N PHE A 112 1.95 -10.65 -28.40
CA PHE A 112 2.70 -9.39 -28.28
C PHE A 112 4.21 -9.64 -28.45
N MET A 113 4.96 -8.60 -28.77
CA MET A 113 6.43 -8.63 -28.79
C MET A 113 6.96 -8.41 -27.39
N GLY A 114 7.77 -9.34 -26.88
CA GLY A 114 8.35 -9.27 -25.54
C GLY A 114 9.83 -9.64 -25.54
N PHE A 115 10.48 -9.40 -24.40
CA PHE A 115 11.88 -9.71 -24.17
C PHE A 115 12.01 -11.03 -23.43
N ASN A 116 12.48 -12.08 -24.11
CA ASN A 116 12.74 -13.37 -23.47
C ASN A 116 13.93 -13.26 -22.53
N ARG A 117 13.77 -13.81 -21.32
CA ARG A 117 14.85 -13.88 -20.31
C ARG A 117 15.43 -15.32 -20.26
N PRO A 118 16.70 -15.48 -19.82
CA PRO A 118 17.34 -16.80 -19.75
C PRO A 118 16.60 -17.79 -18.84
N ASP A 119 15.86 -17.29 -17.83
CA ASP A 119 15.04 -18.08 -16.90
C ASP A 119 13.66 -18.47 -17.48
N GLY A 120 13.39 -18.17 -18.75
CA GLY A 120 12.14 -18.47 -19.44
C GLY A 120 11.01 -17.48 -19.20
N LYS A 121 11.22 -16.44 -18.38
CA LYS A 121 10.25 -15.35 -18.21
C LYS A 121 10.27 -14.41 -19.40
N VAL A 122 9.21 -13.64 -19.57
CA VAL A 122 9.07 -12.65 -20.65
C VAL A 122 8.80 -11.28 -20.06
N GLY A 123 9.66 -10.31 -20.39
CA GLY A 123 9.45 -8.91 -20.07
C GLY A 123 8.65 -8.20 -21.18
N VAL A 124 7.77 -7.31 -20.83
CA VAL A 124 7.10 -6.38 -21.75
C VAL A 124 7.87 -5.06 -21.89
N ARG A 125 8.89 -4.88 -21.04
CA ARG A 125 9.84 -3.75 -21.04
C ARG A 125 11.26 -4.29 -20.96
N ASN A 126 12.21 -3.46 -21.35
CA ASN A 126 13.64 -3.76 -21.23
C ASN A 126 14.37 -2.58 -20.60
N GLU A 127 14.28 -2.49 -19.30
CA GLU A 127 14.78 -1.37 -18.50
C GLU A 127 16.00 -1.81 -17.68
N ILE A 128 16.82 -0.84 -17.26
CA ILE A 128 17.85 -1.05 -16.24
C ILE A 128 17.34 -0.46 -14.93
N TRP A 129 17.32 -1.27 -13.89
CA TRP A 129 16.79 -0.87 -12.60
C TRP A 129 17.88 -0.65 -11.57
N VAL A 130 17.85 0.49 -10.88
CA VAL A 130 18.71 0.78 -9.73
C VAL A 130 17.86 0.61 -8.48
N ILE A 131 18.14 -0.43 -7.72
CA ILE A 131 17.36 -0.83 -6.55
C ILE A 131 18.18 -0.57 -5.28
N PRO A 132 17.85 0.46 -4.48
CA PRO A 132 18.48 0.70 -3.20
C PRO A 132 18.04 -0.36 -2.17
N THR A 133 18.96 -0.80 -1.31
CA THR A 133 18.64 -1.70 -0.19
C THR A 133 18.09 -0.94 1.02
N VAL A 134 18.31 0.37 1.07
CA VAL A 134 17.95 1.25 2.19
C VAL A 134 17.65 2.66 1.69
N GLY A 135 16.68 3.34 2.31
CA GLY A 135 16.30 4.70 1.94
C GLY A 135 17.43 5.74 1.96
N CYS A 136 18.50 5.50 2.74
CA CYS A 136 19.65 6.40 2.84
C CYS A 136 20.39 6.60 1.50
N VAL A 137 20.33 5.65 0.58
CA VAL A 137 20.98 5.74 -0.74
C VAL A 137 20.05 6.11 -1.88
N ASN A 138 18.78 6.45 -1.60
CA ASN A 138 17.79 6.83 -2.61
C ASN A 138 18.27 7.95 -3.54
N ASN A 139 18.86 9.00 -2.97
CA ASN A 139 19.35 10.14 -3.77
C ASN A 139 20.50 9.73 -4.69
N VAL A 140 21.37 8.82 -4.22
CA VAL A 140 22.46 8.28 -5.04
C VAL A 140 21.89 7.42 -6.17
N ALA A 141 20.94 6.53 -5.88
CA ALA A 141 20.26 5.71 -6.89
C ALA A 141 19.59 6.58 -7.96
N THR A 142 18.87 7.61 -7.53
CA THR A 142 18.20 8.57 -8.45
C THR A 142 19.21 9.32 -9.30
N ALA A 143 20.33 9.76 -8.72
CA ALA A 143 21.37 10.46 -9.45
C ALA A 143 22.05 9.55 -10.48
N ILE A 144 22.33 8.29 -10.13
CA ILE A 144 22.87 7.27 -11.04
C ILE A 144 21.90 7.06 -12.21
N ALA A 145 20.62 6.80 -11.94
CA ALA A 145 19.63 6.59 -12.98
C ALA A 145 19.52 7.79 -13.92
N LYS A 146 19.47 9.01 -13.38
CA LYS A 146 19.40 10.24 -14.18
C LYS A 146 20.61 10.41 -15.10
N GLN A 147 21.81 10.14 -14.59
CA GLN A 147 23.03 10.26 -15.41
C GLN A 147 23.14 9.14 -16.44
N ALA A 148 22.80 7.90 -16.05
CA ALA A 148 22.86 6.74 -16.92
C ALA A 148 21.89 6.81 -18.10
N ASN A 149 20.76 7.50 -17.96
CA ASN A 149 19.82 7.70 -19.06
C ASN A 149 20.42 8.44 -20.27
N ALA A 150 21.48 9.23 -20.08
CA ALA A 150 22.20 9.86 -21.20
C ALA A 150 22.95 8.85 -22.09
N PHE A 151 23.16 7.62 -21.61
CA PHE A 151 23.91 6.56 -22.30
C PHE A 151 23.00 5.44 -22.81
N VAL A 152 21.69 5.51 -22.57
CA VAL A 152 20.71 4.51 -23.01
C VAL A 152 20.74 4.41 -24.55
N LYS A 153 20.84 3.17 -25.05
CA LYS A 153 20.86 2.87 -26.48
C LYS A 153 20.42 1.42 -26.76
N GLY A 154 20.18 1.12 -28.02
CA GLY A 154 19.80 -0.24 -28.45
C GLY A 154 18.42 -0.64 -27.99
N SER A 155 18.29 -1.80 -27.37
CA SER A 155 17.02 -2.33 -26.86
C SER A 155 16.66 -1.86 -25.47
N VAL A 156 17.56 -1.15 -24.77
CA VAL A 156 17.28 -0.59 -23.46
C VAL A 156 16.39 0.65 -23.60
N GLU A 157 15.29 0.68 -22.87
CA GLU A 157 14.30 1.76 -22.95
C GLU A 157 14.63 2.91 -21.99
N GLU A 158 15.01 2.57 -20.74
CA GLU A 158 15.24 3.57 -19.69
C GLU A 158 16.08 2.97 -18.55
N VAL A 159 16.70 3.86 -17.74
CA VAL A 159 17.28 3.53 -16.44
C VAL A 159 16.40 4.13 -15.35
N ILE A 160 15.85 3.29 -14.47
CA ILE A 160 14.89 3.69 -13.43
C ILE A 160 15.45 3.37 -12.05
N ALA A 161 15.34 4.31 -11.13
CA ALA A 161 15.59 4.05 -9.70
C ALA A 161 14.27 3.76 -8.98
N PHE A 162 14.31 2.86 -8.00
CA PHE A 162 13.18 2.48 -7.15
C PHE A 162 13.38 2.98 -5.70
N PRO A 163 13.32 4.29 -5.44
CA PRO A 163 13.48 4.82 -4.09
C PRO A 163 12.35 4.36 -3.18
N HIS A 164 12.69 4.05 -1.92
CA HIS A 164 11.72 3.66 -0.91
C HIS A 164 12.11 4.22 0.47
N PRO A 165 11.15 4.46 1.39
CA PRO A 165 11.44 5.06 2.70
C PRO A 165 11.98 4.08 3.74
N TYR A 166 12.13 2.82 3.40
CA TYR A 166 12.45 1.74 4.34
C TYR A 166 13.95 1.69 4.64
N GLY A 167 14.29 1.16 5.81
CA GLY A 167 15.68 1.09 6.25
C GLY A 167 15.85 0.42 7.60
N CYS A 168 16.92 0.83 8.33
CA CYS A 168 17.35 0.21 9.59
C CYS A 168 16.32 0.29 10.73
N SER A 169 15.29 1.14 10.61
CA SER A 169 14.21 1.25 11.60
C SER A 169 13.14 0.18 11.46
N GLN A 170 13.11 -0.58 10.36
CA GLN A 170 12.19 -1.70 10.23
C GLN A 170 12.64 -2.89 11.09
N MET A 171 11.66 -3.59 11.68
CA MET A 171 11.89 -4.77 12.51
C MET A 171 10.88 -5.88 12.17
N GLY A 172 11.25 -7.12 12.48
CA GLY A 172 10.36 -8.26 12.35
C GLY A 172 9.84 -8.48 10.93
N ASP A 173 8.56 -8.75 10.83
CA ASP A 173 7.89 -9.13 9.59
C ASP A 173 7.92 -8.02 8.52
N ASP A 174 7.89 -6.75 8.91
CA ASP A 174 7.97 -5.62 7.98
C ASP A 174 9.30 -5.60 7.22
N GLN A 175 10.40 -5.86 7.92
CA GLN A 175 11.71 -5.94 7.29
C GLN A 175 11.83 -7.17 6.39
N GLU A 176 11.27 -8.28 6.83
CA GLU A 176 11.21 -9.53 6.07
C GLU A 176 10.43 -9.34 4.75
N HIS A 177 9.27 -8.70 4.80
CA HIS A 177 8.49 -8.38 3.61
C HIS A 177 9.22 -7.45 2.66
N THR A 178 9.93 -6.43 3.19
CA THR A 178 10.74 -5.54 2.36
C THR A 178 11.83 -6.30 1.61
N ARG A 179 12.54 -7.24 2.25
CA ARG A 179 13.55 -8.08 1.59
C ARG A 179 12.95 -8.89 0.45
N LYS A 180 11.78 -9.52 0.67
CA LYS A 180 11.08 -10.30 -0.35
C LYS A 180 10.67 -9.43 -1.54
N ILE A 181 10.09 -8.25 -1.27
CA ILE A 181 9.69 -7.32 -2.34
C ILE A 181 10.90 -6.84 -3.15
N LEU A 182 12.02 -6.50 -2.49
CA LEU A 182 13.25 -6.11 -3.19
C LEU A 182 13.80 -7.25 -4.04
N ALA A 183 13.78 -8.48 -3.54
CA ALA A 183 14.20 -9.66 -4.29
C ALA A 183 13.30 -9.92 -5.52
N ASP A 184 11.98 -9.76 -5.37
CA ASP A 184 11.03 -9.89 -6.47
C ASP A 184 11.25 -8.81 -7.55
N LEU A 185 11.53 -7.57 -7.15
CA LEU A 185 11.91 -6.50 -8.08
C LEU A 185 13.21 -6.83 -8.82
N ILE A 186 14.23 -7.34 -8.12
CA ILE A 186 15.51 -7.74 -8.73
C ILE A 186 15.29 -8.86 -9.76
N ASN A 187 14.38 -9.78 -9.50
CA ASN A 187 14.05 -10.91 -10.38
C ASN A 187 12.95 -10.60 -11.40
N HIS A 188 12.47 -9.37 -11.47
CA HIS A 188 11.37 -9.01 -12.36
C HIS A 188 11.80 -9.04 -13.83
N PRO A 189 11.01 -9.63 -14.75
CA PRO A 189 11.41 -9.82 -16.14
C PRO A 189 11.50 -8.51 -16.96
N ASN A 190 10.89 -7.43 -16.55
CA ASN A 190 11.04 -6.12 -17.22
C ASN A 190 12.44 -5.51 -17.01
N ALA A 191 13.15 -5.91 -15.95
CA ALA A 191 14.51 -5.49 -15.73
C ALA A 191 15.47 -6.30 -16.63
N GLY A 192 15.94 -5.70 -17.69
CA GLY A 192 17.00 -6.25 -18.55
C GLY A 192 18.36 -6.28 -17.82
N GLY A 193 18.58 -5.33 -16.90
CA GLY A 193 19.71 -5.27 -16.00
C GLY A 193 19.33 -4.66 -14.67
N VAL A 194 20.00 -5.04 -13.57
CA VAL A 194 19.75 -4.53 -12.22
C VAL A 194 21.06 -4.14 -11.56
N LEU A 195 21.09 -2.93 -10.98
CA LEU A 195 22.09 -2.51 -10.02
C LEU A 195 21.47 -2.46 -8.63
N VAL A 196 21.86 -3.36 -7.76
CA VAL A 196 21.50 -3.34 -6.34
C VAL A 196 22.48 -2.43 -5.61
N LEU A 197 21.97 -1.35 -5.00
CA LEU A 197 22.80 -0.32 -4.36
C LEU A 197 22.62 -0.37 -2.86
N GLY A 198 23.68 -0.82 -2.15
CA GLY A 198 23.77 -0.82 -0.69
C GLY A 198 24.46 0.43 -0.15
N LEU A 199 24.20 0.78 1.11
CA LEU A 199 24.97 1.77 1.86
C LEU A 199 26.24 1.14 2.44
N GLY A 200 26.11 0.01 3.12
CA GLY A 200 27.19 -0.74 3.79
C GLY A 200 26.96 -0.99 5.28
N CYS A 201 26.16 -0.17 5.97
CA CYS A 201 25.86 -0.32 7.40
C CYS A 201 24.39 -0.67 7.70
N GLU A 202 23.58 -0.88 6.70
CA GLU A 202 22.17 -1.24 6.85
C GLU A 202 21.97 -2.68 7.33
N ASN A 203 20.85 -2.91 8.06
CA ASN A 203 20.49 -4.24 8.57
C ASN A 203 20.12 -5.24 7.45
N SER A 204 19.65 -4.74 6.32
CA SER A 204 19.34 -5.53 5.12
C SER A 204 20.40 -5.29 4.05
N ASN A 205 21.68 -5.42 4.42
CA ASN A 205 22.78 -5.28 3.49
C ASN A 205 22.73 -6.35 2.37
N ILE A 206 23.58 -6.20 1.38
CA ILE A 206 23.60 -7.07 0.19
C ILE A 206 23.74 -8.55 0.55
N ASP A 207 24.58 -8.90 1.53
CA ASP A 207 24.78 -10.31 1.90
C ASP A 207 23.56 -10.92 2.56
N VAL A 208 22.81 -10.13 3.33
CA VAL A 208 21.52 -10.54 3.90
C VAL A 208 20.43 -10.63 2.82
N LEU A 209 20.49 -9.81 1.77
CA LEU A 209 19.50 -9.81 0.69
C LEU A 209 19.72 -10.93 -0.33
N LYS A 210 20.95 -11.31 -0.63
CA LYS A 210 21.28 -12.36 -1.62
C LYS A 210 20.52 -13.67 -1.45
N PRO A 211 20.35 -14.24 -0.24
CA PRO A 211 19.54 -15.46 -0.06
C PRO A 211 18.09 -15.35 -0.51
N TYR A 212 17.50 -14.15 -0.45
CA TYR A 212 16.12 -13.89 -0.91
C TYR A 212 16.04 -13.78 -2.43
N ILE A 213 17.09 -13.27 -3.08
CA ILE A 213 17.18 -13.18 -4.54
C ILE A 213 17.26 -14.59 -5.14
N GLY A 214 17.92 -15.54 -4.44
CA GLY A 214 18.17 -16.89 -4.94
C GLY A 214 19.21 -16.91 -6.06
N ASP A 215 19.05 -17.82 -7.01
CA ASP A 215 19.92 -17.93 -8.18
C ASP A 215 19.65 -16.75 -9.13
N TYR A 216 20.69 -16.06 -9.54
CA TYR A 216 20.61 -14.93 -10.46
C TYR A 216 21.76 -14.95 -11.48
N ASP A 217 21.51 -14.35 -12.63
CA ASP A 217 22.55 -14.13 -13.65
C ASP A 217 23.44 -12.97 -13.24
N GLU A 218 24.72 -13.24 -12.98
CA GLU A 218 25.72 -12.23 -12.61
C GLU A 218 25.98 -11.20 -13.73
N ASN A 219 25.65 -11.51 -14.98
CA ASN A 219 25.74 -10.53 -16.06
C ASN A 219 24.60 -9.51 -15.99
N ARG A 220 23.43 -9.93 -15.48
CA ARG A 220 22.22 -9.10 -15.35
C ARG A 220 22.18 -8.33 -14.04
N VAL A 221 22.56 -8.94 -12.91
CA VAL A 221 22.49 -8.34 -11.57
C VAL A 221 23.88 -7.98 -11.08
N LYS A 222 24.07 -6.70 -10.78
CA LYS A 222 25.30 -6.18 -10.20
C LYS A 222 25.02 -5.56 -8.83
N PHE A 223 26.02 -5.61 -7.95
CA PHE A 223 25.95 -5.09 -6.59
C PHE A 223 27.02 -4.02 -6.39
N LEU A 224 26.65 -2.95 -5.72
CA LEU A 224 27.55 -1.86 -5.35
C LEU A 224 27.22 -1.39 -3.93
N VAL A 225 28.28 -1.21 -3.11
CA VAL A 225 28.18 -0.67 -1.75
C VAL A 225 28.81 0.73 -1.72
N CYS A 226 28.03 1.74 -1.30
CA CYS A 226 28.47 3.14 -1.34
C CYS A 226 29.63 3.45 -0.41
N GLN A 227 29.76 2.74 0.72
CA GLN A 227 30.81 2.96 1.72
C GLN A 227 32.08 2.14 1.45
N GLU A 228 32.06 1.22 0.50
CA GLU A 228 33.25 0.47 0.12
C GLU A 228 34.06 1.24 -0.94
N PRO A 229 35.42 1.22 -0.83
CA PRO A 229 36.27 1.86 -1.85
C PRO A 229 36.06 1.13 -3.19
N VAL A 230 35.49 1.84 -4.16
CA VAL A 230 35.30 1.31 -5.50
C VAL A 230 36.64 1.32 -6.22
N SER A 231 37.20 0.14 -6.52
CA SER A 231 38.30 0.03 -7.46
C SER A 231 37.79 0.40 -8.86
N TYR A 232 38.48 1.29 -9.57
CA TYR A 232 38.14 1.74 -10.93
C TYR A 232 37.93 0.59 -11.93
N THR A 233 38.40 -0.59 -11.64
CA THR A 233 38.23 -1.78 -12.46
C THR A 233 36.80 -2.35 -12.48
N HIS A 234 35.91 -1.93 -11.56
CA HIS A 234 34.53 -2.39 -11.47
C HIS A 234 33.53 -1.40 -12.13
N LEU A 235 33.98 -0.24 -12.59
CA LEU A 235 33.13 0.77 -13.22
C LEU A 235 32.94 0.58 -14.73
N THR A 236 33.54 -0.43 -15.35
CA THR A 236 33.19 -0.80 -16.71
C THR A 236 31.85 -1.53 -16.70
N LEU A 237 30.77 -0.77 -16.98
CA LEU A 237 29.49 -1.37 -17.32
C LEU A 237 29.74 -2.38 -18.45
N PRO A 238 29.24 -3.62 -18.30
CA PRO A 238 29.33 -4.58 -19.38
C PRO A 238 28.63 -3.97 -20.60
N THR A 239 29.34 -3.93 -21.71
CA THR A 239 28.75 -3.56 -22.99
C THR A 239 27.76 -4.66 -23.35
N ILE A 240 26.49 -4.42 -23.07
CA ILE A 240 25.41 -5.34 -23.48
C ILE A 240 25.18 -5.07 -24.96
N TYR A 241 25.64 -5.98 -25.80
CA TYR A 241 25.37 -6.01 -27.23
C TYR A 241 23.98 -6.59 -27.50
#